data_6c86869e99230b7170e38e0b814dd69f
#
_entry.id   6c86869e99230b7170e38e0b814dd69f
#
_cell.length_a   1.000
_cell.length_b   1.000
_cell.length_c   1.000
_cell.angle_alpha   90.00
_cell.angle_beta   90.00
_cell.angle_gamma   90.00
#
_symmetry.space_group_name_H-M   'P 1'
#
loop_
_entity.id
_entity.type
_entity.pdbx_description
1 polymer ?
#
loop_
_entity_poly.entity_id
_entity_poly.type
_entity_poly.pdbx_seq_one_letter_code
_entity_poly.pdbx_strand_id
1 'polypeptide(L)'
;MYHSPDIAEILEGIVDIYLGDFKYGNNLCAQKYSQIKRYLDVVQPNFGFAYETAEVLIRPLVLPGQLEYCTRQITEWIAKKIPHIRFNLMFQYHSYYQALEYLELRRQLTPEEKTKAIYIVRETVIEDLLI
;
A
#
# COMPACT_ATOMS: atom_id res chain seq x y z
N MET A 1 6.05 3.92 -5.32
CA MET A 1 7.12 3.19 -6.03
C MET A 1 6.68 2.59 -7.38
N TYR A 2 5.90 3.35 -8.12
CA TYR A 2 5.46 2.94 -9.45
C TYR A 2 6.45 3.48 -10.50
N HIS A 3 7.58 2.78 -10.63
CA HIS A 3 8.62 3.13 -11.61
C HIS A 3 9.14 1.87 -12.31
N SER A 4 9.85 2.05 -13.42
CA SER A 4 10.37 0.92 -14.20
C SER A 4 11.55 0.22 -13.49
N PRO A 5 11.80 -1.06 -13.79
CA PRO A 5 12.98 -1.76 -13.26
C PRO A 5 14.31 -1.06 -13.58
N ASP A 6 14.42 -0.42 -14.74
CA ASP A 6 15.64 0.30 -15.12
C ASP A 6 15.92 1.46 -14.16
N ILE A 7 14.86 2.19 -13.74
CA ILE A 7 15.00 3.28 -12.78
C ILE A 7 15.36 2.70 -11.40
N ALA A 8 14.81 1.55 -11.02
CA ALA A 8 15.15 0.90 -9.77
C ALA A 8 16.66 0.57 -9.70
N GLU A 9 17.24 0.05 -10.77
CA GLU A 9 18.67 -0.22 -10.84
C GLU A 9 19.52 1.04 -10.72
N ILE A 10 19.10 2.15 -11.35
CA ILE A 10 19.79 3.43 -11.25
C ILE A 10 19.77 3.96 -9.81
N LEU A 11 18.68 3.74 -9.09
CA LEU A 11 18.53 4.21 -7.70
C LEU A 11 19.32 3.36 -6.70
N GLU A 12 19.73 2.15 -7.06
CA GLU A 12 20.51 1.29 -6.20
C GLU A 12 21.82 1.96 -5.79
N GLY A 13 22.11 1.98 -4.50
CA GLY A 13 23.30 2.62 -3.96
C GLY A 13 23.21 4.14 -3.84
N ILE A 14 22.15 4.77 -4.34
CA ILE A 14 21.91 6.22 -4.22
C ILE A 14 20.89 6.48 -3.10
N VAL A 15 19.90 5.60 -2.96
CA VAL A 15 18.81 5.75 -1.99
C VAL A 15 19.03 4.80 -0.83
N ASP A 16 19.11 5.35 0.40
CA ASP A 16 19.24 4.56 1.63
C ASP A 16 17.89 4.15 2.20
N ILE A 17 16.85 4.96 1.99
CA ILE A 17 15.49 4.72 2.48
C ILE A 17 14.51 4.95 1.35
N TYR A 18 13.66 3.95 1.08
CA TYR A 18 12.55 4.08 0.16
C TYR A 18 11.27 4.36 0.91
N LEU A 19 10.60 5.46 0.56
CA LEU A 19 9.28 5.81 1.05
C LEU A 19 8.28 5.60 -0.08
N GLY A 20 7.35 4.67 0.08
CA GLY A 20 6.41 4.36 -0.99
C GLY A 20 4.98 4.20 -0.50
N ASP A 21 4.05 4.64 -1.32
CA ASP A 21 2.62 4.43 -1.10
C ASP A 21 2.18 3.13 -1.76
N PHE A 22 1.34 2.37 -1.08
CA PHE A 22 0.78 1.12 -1.60
C PHE A 22 -0.75 1.24 -1.49
N LYS A 23 -1.39 1.57 -2.60
CA LYS A 23 -2.81 1.94 -2.60
C LYS A 23 -3.77 0.78 -2.81
N TYR A 24 -3.41 -0.17 -3.64
CA TYR A 24 -4.34 -1.22 -4.08
C TYR A 24 -3.78 -2.60 -3.84
N GLY A 25 -4.60 -3.48 -3.28
CA GLY A 25 -4.24 -4.86 -3.00
C GLY A 25 -4.40 -5.81 -4.18
N ASN A 26 -5.01 -5.33 -5.28
CA ASN A 26 -5.20 -6.12 -6.49
C ASN A 26 -5.31 -5.22 -7.72
N ASN A 27 -5.15 -5.83 -8.90
CA ASN A 27 -5.18 -5.10 -10.17
C ASN A 27 -6.59 -4.60 -10.54
N LEU A 28 -7.62 -5.30 -10.10
CA LEU A 28 -9.01 -4.90 -10.39
C LEU A 28 -9.36 -3.58 -9.71
N CYS A 29 -8.98 -3.40 -8.45
CA CYS A 29 -9.20 -2.14 -7.74
C CYS A 29 -8.40 -1.00 -8.36
N ALA A 30 -7.14 -1.24 -8.72
CA ALA A 30 -6.31 -0.23 -9.35
C ALA A 30 -6.90 0.22 -10.69
N GLN A 31 -7.40 -0.70 -11.50
CA GLN A 31 -8.04 -0.37 -12.77
C GLN A 31 -9.34 0.39 -12.57
N LYS A 32 -10.16 -0.04 -11.60
CA LYS A 32 -11.46 0.59 -11.31
C LYS A 32 -11.31 2.03 -10.84
N TYR A 33 -10.44 2.27 -9.86
CA TYR A 33 -10.38 3.57 -9.17
C TYR A 33 -9.36 4.54 -9.77
N SER A 34 -8.30 4.05 -10.40
CA SER A 34 -7.24 4.89 -10.95
C SER A 34 -6.93 4.59 -12.41
N GLN A 35 -7.66 3.68 -13.05
CA GLN A 35 -7.50 3.30 -14.46
C GLN A 35 -6.08 2.79 -14.78
N ILE A 36 -5.42 2.22 -13.79
CA ILE A 36 -4.08 1.64 -13.94
C ILE A 36 -4.23 0.14 -14.13
N LYS A 37 -3.73 -0.38 -15.26
CA LYS A 37 -3.67 -1.80 -15.52
C LYS A 37 -2.38 -2.37 -14.96
N ARG A 38 -2.43 -3.61 -14.45
CA ARG A 38 -1.25 -4.35 -13.99
C ARG A 38 -0.47 -3.63 -12.89
N TYR A 39 -1.20 -3.00 -11.97
CA TYR A 39 -0.62 -2.23 -10.88
C TYR A 39 0.35 -3.07 -10.05
N LEU A 40 -0.07 -4.26 -9.60
CA LEU A 40 0.77 -5.11 -8.76
C LEU A 40 1.99 -5.65 -9.52
N ASP A 41 1.86 -5.86 -10.83
CA ASP A 41 2.97 -6.37 -11.66
C ASP A 41 4.15 -5.38 -11.69
N VAL A 42 3.90 -4.11 -11.42
CA VAL A 42 4.94 -3.07 -11.37
C VAL A 42 5.35 -2.78 -9.92
N VAL A 43 4.38 -2.60 -9.03
CA VAL A 43 4.64 -2.15 -7.64
C VAL A 43 5.33 -3.23 -6.82
N GLN A 44 4.90 -4.49 -6.91
CA GLN A 44 5.47 -5.56 -6.10
C GLN A 44 6.95 -5.81 -6.41
N PRO A 45 7.39 -5.93 -7.68
CA PRO A 45 8.82 -6.06 -7.96
C PRO A 45 9.64 -4.86 -7.49
N ASN A 46 9.11 -3.64 -7.60
CA ASN A 46 9.81 -2.44 -7.15
C ASN A 46 10.02 -2.44 -5.63
N PHE A 47 9.01 -2.81 -4.86
CA PHE A 47 9.16 -2.94 -3.41
C PHE A 47 10.11 -4.07 -3.03
N GLY A 48 10.04 -5.19 -3.73
CA GLY A 48 10.95 -6.31 -3.50
C GLY A 48 12.41 -5.93 -3.74
N PHE A 49 12.69 -5.22 -4.83
CA PHE A 49 14.03 -4.72 -5.13
C PHE A 49 14.51 -3.72 -4.08
N ALA A 50 13.66 -2.77 -3.70
CA ALA A 50 13.99 -1.79 -2.66
C ALA A 50 14.29 -2.47 -1.31
N TYR A 51 13.54 -3.49 -0.97
CA TYR A 51 13.71 -4.24 0.28
C TYR A 51 15.08 -4.91 0.37
N GLU A 52 15.58 -5.40 -0.76
CA GLU A 52 16.91 -6.06 -0.82
C GLU A 52 18.07 -5.06 -0.78
N THR A 53 17.83 -3.79 -1.17
CA THR A 53 18.91 -2.82 -1.37
C THR A 53 18.92 -1.68 -0.37
N ALA A 54 17.83 -1.47 0.40
CA ALA A 54 17.73 -0.34 1.32
C ALA A 54 16.67 -0.61 2.40
N GLU A 55 16.50 0.34 3.32
CA GLU A 55 15.37 0.33 4.24
C GLU A 55 14.11 0.79 3.51
N VAL A 56 12.98 0.21 3.85
CA VAL A 56 11.70 0.52 3.19
C VAL A 56 10.67 0.94 4.23
N LEU A 57 10.05 2.09 3.99
CA LEU A 57 8.85 2.54 4.69
C LEU A 57 7.69 2.52 3.70
N ILE A 58 6.69 1.69 3.97
CA ILE A 58 5.49 1.60 3.13
C ILE A 58 4.33 2.26 3.86
N ARG A 59 3.59 3.10 3.14
CA ARG A 59 2.42 3.82 3.66
C ARG A 59 1.17 3.38 2.90
N PRO A 60 0.48 2.31 3.33
CA PRO A 60 -0.78 1.95 2.72
C PRO A 60 -1.87 2.93 3.13
N LEU A 61 -2.60 3.44 2.16
CA LEU A 61 -3.78 4.28 2.42
C LEU A 61 -4.99 3.38 2.61
N VAL A 62 -5.66 3.53 3.74
CA VAL A 62 -6.87 2.74 4.03
C VAL A 62 -8.06 3.41 3.35
N LEU A 63 -8.70 2.70 2.43
CA LEU A 63 -9.86 3.20 1.67
C LEU A 63 -11.16 2.71 2.30
N PRO A 64 -12.20 3.58 2.40
CA PRO A 64 -13.50 3.17 2.93
C PRO A 64 -14.09 2.00 2.14
N GLY A 65 -14.58 0.99 2.86
CA GLY A 65 -15.20 -0.18 2.25
C GLY A 65 -14.25 -1.15 1.57
N GLN A 66 -12.93 -0.89 1.59
CA GLN A 66 -11.95 -1.68 0.85
C GLN A 66 -10.97 -2.43 1.75
N LEU A 67 -11.31 -2.64 3.03
CA LEU A 67 -10.38 -3.28 3.97
C LEU A 67 -10.02 -4.70 3.56
N GLU A 68 -11.00 -5.50 3.14
CA GLU A 68 -10.75 -6.89 2.74
C GLU A 68 -10.07 -6.98 1.38
N TYR A 69 -10.44 -6.12 0.43
CA TYR A 69 -9.91 -6.18 -0.93
C TYR A 69 -8.58 -5.48 -1.11
N CYS A 70 -8.28 -4.49 -0.29
CA CYS A 70 -7.04 -3.73 -0.43
C CYS A 70 -6.16 -3.85 0.80
N THR A 71 -6.61 -3.38 1.96
CA THR A 71 -5.78 -3.36 3.18
C THR A 71 -5.30 -4.75 3.58
N ARG A 72 -6.19 -5.73 3.62
CA ARG A 72 -5.80 -7.10 3.98
C ARG A 72 -4.84 -7.70 2.95
N GLN A 73 -5.11 -7.54 1.68
CA GLN A 73 -4.25 -8.11 0.63
C GLN A 73 -2.87 -7.47 0.60
N ILE A 74 -2.79 -6.15 0.76
CA ILE A 74 -1.51 -5.45 0.88
C ILE A 74 -0.73 -5.97 2.09
N THR A 75 -1.39 -6.05 3.24
CA THR A 75 -0.76 -6.47 4.50
C THR A 75 -0.25 -7.90 4.41
N GLU A 76 -1.05 -8.81 3.87
CA GLU A 76 -0.66 -10.22 3.72
C GLU A 76 0.53 -10.37 2.78
N TRP A 77 0.56 -9.65 1.67
CA TRP A 77 1.69 -9.69 0.74
C TRP A 77 2.97 -9.19 1.42
N ILE A 78 2.90 -8.06 2.13
CA ILE A 78 4.05 -7.51 2.84
C ILE A 78 4.55 -8.48 3.91
N ALA A 79 3.65 -9.03 4.71
CA ALA A 79 4.01 -9.98 5.76
C ALA A 79 4.68 -11.24 5.21
N LYS A 80 4.28 -11.68 4.02
CA LYS A 80 4.83 -12.88 3.38
C LYS A 80 6.15 -12.61 2.67
N LYS A 81 6.28 -11.49 1.99
CA LYS A 81 7.40 -11.21 1.07
C LYS A 81 8.45 -10.27 1.63
N ILE A 82 8.04 -9.24 2.38
CA ILE A 82 8.95 -8.19 2.87
C ILE A 82 8.59 -7.78 4.31
N PRO A 83 8.60 -8.71 5.28
CA PRO A 83 8.02 -8.45 6.61
C PRO A 83 8.80 -7.46 7.48
N HIS A 84 10.06 -7.19 7.18
CA HIS A 84 10.92 -6.34 8.01
C HIS A 84 10.94 -4.89 7.54
N ILE A 85 9.85 -4.43 6.92
CA ILE A 85 9.68 -3.02 6.56
C ILE A 85 9.03 -2.26 7.71
N ARG A 86 9.13 -0.93 7.62
CA ARG A 86 8.34 -0.05 8.47
C ARG A 86 7.00 0.20 7.81
N PHE A 87 5.93 -0.09 8.52
CA PHE A 87 4.57 -0.08 8.00
C PHE A 87 3.78 1.05 8.66
N ASN A 88 3.38 2.05 7.88
CA ASN A 88 2.64 3.21 8.37
C ASN A 88 1.24 3.26 7.75
N LEU A 89 0.22 2.85 8.51
CA LEU A 89 -1.17 2.94 8.05
C LEU A 89 -1.61 4.40 7.97
N MET A 90 -2.10 4.79 6.80
CA MET A 90 -2.58 6.14 6.54
C MET A 90 -4.11 6.15 6.55
N PHE A 91 -4.67 6.83 7.55
CA PHE A 91 -6.13 6.97 7.69
C PHE A 91 -6.67 8.29 7.12
N GLN A 92 -5.78 9.16 6.66
CA GLN A 92 -6.14 10.48 6.18
C GLN A 92 -6.63 10.41 4.73
N TYR A 93 -7.79 9.78 4.54
CA TYR A 93 -8.43 9.68 3.24
C TYR A 93 -9.33 10.88 2.99
N HIS A 94 -9.14 11.52 1.84
CA HIS A 94 -10.00 12.59 1.36
C HIS A 94 -10.60 12.19 0.02
N SER A 95 -11.91 12.46 -0.17
CA SER A 95 -12.56 12.18 -1.42
C SER A 95 -12.15 13.21 -2.47
N TYR A 96 -11.35 12.77 -3.44
CA TYR A 96 -10.97 13.62 -4.57
C TYR A 96 -11.95 13.47 -5.72
N TYR A 97 -11.82 14.31 -6.73
CA TYR A 97 -12.74 14.40 -7.86
C TYR A 97 -13.09 13.05 -8.48
N GLN A 98 -12.11 12.19 -8.75
CA GLN A 98 -12.36 10.88 -9.34
C GLN A 98 -13.02 9.90 -8.36
N ALA A 99 -12.71 9.99 -7.09
CA ALA A 99 -13.30 9.14 -6.07
C ALA A 99 -14.79 9.43 -5.86
N LEU A 100 -15.26 10.65 -6.18
CA LEU A 100 -16.67 11.02 -6.05
C LEU A 100 -17.58 10.24 -7.00
N GLU A 101 -17.05 9.60 -8.03
CA GLU A 101 -17.81 8.74 -8.93
C GLU A 101 -18.22 7.41 -8.29
N TYR A 102 -17.60 7.02 -7.18
CA TYR A 102 -17.86 5.75 -6.49
C TYR A 102 -18.44 6.00 -5.11
N LEU A 103 -19.63 5.47 -4.85
CA LEU A 103 -20.33 5.69 -3.58
C LEU A 103 -19.51 5.30 -2.37
N GLU A 104 -18.80 4.16 -2.46
CA GLU A 104 -17.98 3.64 -1.37
C GLU A 104 -16.80 4.55 -1.03
N LEU A 105 -16.36 5.38 -1.97
CA LEU A 105 -15.22 6.29 -1.77
C LEU A 105 -15.65 7.73 -1.44
N ARG A 106 -16.94 8.01 -1.37
CA ARG A 106 -17.43 9.36 -1.07
C ARG A 106 -17.41 9.74 0.40
N ARG A 107 -17.24 8.74 1.28
CA ARG A 107 -17.32 8.93 2.72
C ARG A 107 -15.96 8.83 3.38
N GLN A 108 -15.85 9.33 4.59
CA GLN A 108 -14.69 9.13 5.44
C GLN A 108 -14.70 7.72 6.05
N LEU A 109 -13.54 7.28 6.54
CA LEU A 109 -13.42 6.03 7.29
C LEU A 109 -14.21 6.13 8.60
N THR A 110 -14.91 5.05 8.95
CA THR A 110 -15.54 4.94 10.26
C THR A 110 -14.50 4.56 11.32
N PRO A 111 -14.74 4.86 12.61
CA PRO A 111 -13.86 4.39 13.69
C PRO A 111 -13.69 2.86 13.69
N GLU A 112 -14.73 2.12 13.34
CA GLU A 112 -14.70 0.66 13.25
C GLU A 112 -13.76 0.19 12.15
N GLU A 113 -13.78 0.87 11.01
CA GLU A 113 -12.86 0.56 9.90
C GLU A 113 -11.40 0.82 10.28
N LYS A 114 -11.12 1.91 10.99
CA LYS A 114 -9.77 2.20 11.49
C LYS A 114 -9.27 1.12 12.43
N THR A 115 -10.11 0.72 13.39
CA THR A 115 -9.80 -0.34 14.34
C THR A 115 -9.55 -1.67 13.64
N LYS A 116 -10.39 -2.01 12.67
CA LYS A 116 -10.25 -3.24 11.89
C LYS A 116 -8.94 -3.25 11.09
N ALA A 117 -8.57 -2.13 10.47
CA ALA A 117 -7.33 -2.01 9.72
C ALA A 117 -6.11 -2.26 10.61
N ILE A 118 -6.06 -1.67 11.79
CA ILE A 118 -5.00 -1.89 12.76
C ILE A 118 -4.93 -3.35 13.17
N TYR A 119 -6.07 -3.97 13.43
CA TYR A 119 -6.17 -5.37 13.80
C TYR A 119 -5.64 -6.30 12.71
N ILE A 120 -5.97 -6.01 11.44
CA ILE A 120 -5.47 -6.78 10.30
C ILE A 120 -3.94 -6.82 10.31
N VAL A 121 -3.28 -5.67 10.52
CA VAL A 121 -1.82 -5.63 10.54
C VAL A 121 -1.24 -6.34 11.75
N ARG A 122 -1.84 -6.16 12.92
CA ARG A 122 -1.35 -6.76 14.18
C ARG A 122 -1.48 -8.27 14.24
N GLU A 123 -2.33 -8.87 13.41
CA GLU A 123 -2.42 -10.31 13.28
C GLU A 123 -1.27 -10.93 12.48
N THR A 124 -0.43 -10.11 11.86
CA THR A 124 0.66 -10.57 11.00
C THR A 124 2.00 -10.51 11.74
N VAL A 125 3.05 -10.97 11.06
CA VAL A 125 4.44 -10.92 11.57
C VAL A 125 5.07 -9.54 11.46
N ILE A 126 4.36 -8.55 10.89
CA ILE A 126 4.86 -7.18 10.79
C ILE A 126 4.92 -6.56 12.18
N GLU A 127 6.13 -6.22 12.65
CA GLU A 127 6.35 -5.72 14.01
C GLU A 127 6.48 -4.20 14.06
N ASP A 128 7.04 -3.58 13.03
CA ASP A 128 7.32 -2.15 13.02
C ASP A 128 6.15 -1.37 12.43
N LEU A 129 5.08 -1.26 13.21
CA LEU A 129 3.85 -0.58 12.81
C LEU A 129 3.79 0.82 13.41
N LEU A 130 3.66 1.81 12.52
CA LEU A 130 3.39 3.21 12.87
C LEU A 130 1.93 3.53 12.57
N ILE A 131 1.28 4.21 13.47
CA ILE A 131 -0.13 4.61 13.32
C ILE A 131 -0.26 6.12 13.44
#